data_3f704227a16a0d4a3f4138a4f435f344
#
_entry.id   3f704227a16a0d4a3f4138a4f435f344
#
_cell.length_a   1.000
_cell.length_b   1.000
_cell.length_c   1.000
_cell.angle_alpha   90.00
_cell.angle_beta   90.00
_cell.angle_gamma   90.00
#
_symmetry.space_group_name_H-M   'P 1'
#
loop_
_entity.id
_entity.type
_entity.pdbx_description
1 polymer ?
#
loop_
_entity_poly.entity_id
_entity_poly.type
_entity_poly.pdbx_seq_one_letter_code
_entity_poly.pdbx_strand_id
1 'polypeptide(L)'
;MQSAAVAENKIFQALADRSRRAIFESLTRGEAAVKDLTARIDISQSAVSQHLATLKAAGLVNGRREGRCVYYRVEPRGMKPLIDWIAHYRAFWTERVGRLERLLEKMDE
;
A
#
# COMPACT_ATOMS: atom_id res chain seq x y z
N MET A 1 11.17 5.72 -19.67
CA MET A 1 11.19 4.99 -18.39
C MET A 1 10.99 5.95 -17.23
N GLN A 2 10.18 5.56 -16.27
CA GLN A 2 10.03 6.34 -15.05
C GLN A 2 11.25 6.14 -14.15
N SER A 3 11.75 7.22 -13.55
CA SER A 3 12.81 7.10 -12.55
C SER A 3 12.27 6.44 -11.29
N ALA A 4 13.16 5.88 -10.47
CA ALA A 4 12.80 5.31 -9.17
C ALA A 4 12.08 6.34 -8.28
N ALA A 5 12.52 7.60 -8.30
CA ALA A 5 11.88 8.67 -7.53
C ALA A 5 10.43 8.91 -7.96
N VAL A 6 10.13 8.86 -9.26
CA VAL A 6 8.76 9.02 -9.76
C VAL A 6 7.89 7.85 -9.32
N ALA A 7 8.40 6.62 -9.39
CA ALA A 7 7.68 5.43 -8.94
C ALA A 7 7.40 5.48 -7.44
N GLU A 8 8.39 5.85 -6.62
CA GLU A 8 8.23 6.04 -5.18
C GLU A 8 7.15 7.06 -4.85
N ASN A 9 7.18 8.21 -5.51
CA ASN A 9 6.19 9.27 -5.29
C ASN A 9 4.78 8.81 -5.59
N LYS A 10 4.57 8.05 -6.65
CA LYS A 10 3.26 7.50 -6.98
C LYS A 10 2.74 6.57 -5.89
N ILE A 11 3.62 5.74 -5.33
CA ILE A 11 3.27 4.82 -4.24
C ILE A 11 2.89 5.63 -3.00
N PHE A 12 3.71 6.59 -2.59
CA PHE A 12 3.41 7.43 -1.43
C PHE A 12 2.10 8.20 -1.60
N GLN A 13 1.86 8.78 -2.77
CA GLN A 13 0.63 9.49 -3.06
C GLN A 13 -0.59 8.57 -3.01
N ALA A 14 -0.48 7.37 -3.57
CA ALA A 14 -1.57 6.40 -3.54
C ALA A 14 -1.89 5.98 -2.11
N LEU A 15 -0.89 5.74 -1.28
CA LEU A 15 -1.07 5.29 0.10
C LEU A 15 -1.30 6.43 1.09
N ALA A 16 -1.23 7.69 0.66
CA ALA A 16 -1.52 8.83 1.52
C ALA A 16 -3.01 8.92 1.90
N ASP A 17 -3.89 8.45 1.03
CA ASP A 17 -5.33 8.44 1.30
C ASP A 17 -5.70 7.26 2.20
N ARG A 18 -6.44 7.55 3.26
CA ARG A 18 -6.84 6.56 4.26
C ARG A 18 -7.66 5.41 3.67
N SER A 19 -8.61 5.73 2.81
CA SER A 19 -9.47 4.73 2.18
C SER A 19 -8.70 3.87 1.20
N ARG A 20 -7.78 4.45 0.43
CA ARG A 20 -6.92 3.68 -0.45
C ARG A 20 -6.03 2.71 0.31
N ARG A 21 -5.45 3.15 1.45
CA ARG A 21 -4.68 2.23 2.29
C ARG A 21 -5.53 1.08 2.80
N ALA A 22 -6.76 1.35 3.22
CA ALA A 22 -7.67 0.32 3.72
C ALA A 22 -7.99 -0.70 2.62
N ILE A 23 -8.22 -0.24 1.39
CA ILE A 23 -8.44 -1.12 0.23
C ILE A 23 -7.20 -1.98 -0.02
N PHE A 24 -6.04 -1.37 -0.08
CA PHE A 24 -4.78 -2.07 -0.30
C PHE A 24 -4.54 -3.13 0.77
N GLU A 25 -4.71 -2.77 2.04
CA GLU A 25 -4.55 -3.68 3.17
C GLU A 25 -5.52 -4.86 3.09
N SER A 26 -6.78 -4.60 2.70
CA SER A 26 -7.77 -5.67 2.50
C SER A 26 -7.30 -6.65 1.42
N LEU A 27 -6.73 -6.14 0.32
CA LEU A 27 -6.25 -6.98 -0.78
C LEU A 27 -5.00 -7.79 -0.41
N THR A 28 -4.23 -7.37 0.61
CA THR A 28 -3.10 -8.18 1.08
C THR A 28 -3.54 -9.49 1.72
N ARG A 29 -4.80 -9.58 2.12
CA ARG A 29 -5.39 -10.80 2.71
C ARG A 29 -5.94 -11.77 1.67
N GLY A 30 -6.08 -11.32 0.41
CA GLY A 30 -6.60 -12.11 -0.69
C GLY A 30 -7.29 -11.22 -1.71
N GLU A 31 -7.45 -11.72 -2.91
CA GLU A 31 -8.14 -10.97 -3.96
C GLU A 31 -9.61 -10.75 -3.61
N ALA A 32 -10.18 -9.68 -4.13
CA ALA A 32 -11.56 -9.29 -3.89
C ALA A 32 -12.13 -8.52 -5.07
N ALA A 33 -13.44 -8.63 -5.25
CA ALA A 33 -14.18 -7.83 -6.21
C ALA A 33 -14.56 -6.48 -5.59
N VAL A 34 -14.93 -5.53 -6.43
CA VAL A 34 -15.35 -4.18 -5.98
C VAL A 34 -16.46 -4.26 -4.93
N LYS A 35 -17.46 -5.12 -5.16
CA LYS A 35 -18.59 -5.27 -4.22
C LYS A 35 -18.15 -5.74 -2.85
N ASP A 36 -17.14 -6.62 -2.80
CA ASP A 36 -16.60 -7.13 -1.52
C ASP A 36 -15.90 -6.02 -0.77
N LEU A 37 -15.11 -5.23 -1.47
CA LEU A 37 -14.40 -4.09 -0.89
C LEU A 37 -15.37 -3.02 -0.41
N THR A 38 -16.43 -2.75 -1.18
CA THR A 38 -17.48 -1.80 -0.79
C THR A 38 -18.17 -2.24 0.51
N ALA A 39 -18.41 -3.54 0.66
CA ALA A 39 -19.02 -4.08 1.86
C ALA A 39 -18.11 -4.00 3.10
N ARG A 40 -16.79 -4.09 2.90
CA ARG A 40 -15.80 -4.06 3.99
C ARG A 40 -15.40 -2.65 4.40
N ILE A 41 -15.43 -1.72 3.45
CA ILE A 41 -14.97 -0.35 3.64
C ILE A 41 -16.16 0.56 3.37
N ASP A 42 -16.61 1.26 4.38
CA ASP A 42 -17.86 2.04 4.36
C ASP A 42 -17.76 3.30 3.47
N ILE A 43 -17.61 3.07 2.15
CA ILE A 43 -17.60 4.12 1.12
C ILE A 43 -18.40 3.62 -0.08
N SER A 44 -18.70 4.52 -1.04
CA SER A 44 -19.48 4.14 -2.21
C SER A 44 -18.69 3.23 -3.16
N GLN A 45 -19.42 2.44 -3.95
CA GLN A 45 -18.82 1.61 -4.99
C GLN A 45 -18.02 2.45 -5.99
N SER A 46 -18.55 3.62 -6.34
CA SER A 46 -17.86 4.57 -7.22
C SER A 46 -16.52 5.01 -6.65
N ALA A 47 -16.47 5.31 -5.35
CA ALA A 47 -15.23 5.69 -4.67
C ALA A 47 -14.24 4.52 -4.65
N VAL A 48 -14.69 3.30 -4.36
CA VAL A 48 -13.83 2.11 -4.42
C VAL A 48 -13.21 1.95 -5.79
N SER A 49 -14.02 2.07 -6.85
CA SER A 49 -13.53 1.95 -8.22
C SER A 49 -12.47 3.00 -8.56
N GLN A 50 -12.67 4.26 -8.13
CA GLN A 50 -11.70 5.33 -8.34
C GLN A 50 -10.40 5.06 -7.58
N HIS A 51 -10.50 4.61 -6.33
CA HIS A 51 -9.33 4.28 -5.54
C HIS A 51 -8.53 3.12 -6.12
N LEU A 52 -9.22 2.10 -6.63
CA LEU A 52 -8.57 0.98 -7.32
C LEU A 52 -7.85 1.45 -8.59
N ALA A 53 -8.43 2.37 -9.35
CA ALA A 53 -7.78 2.94 -10.52
C ALA A 53 -6.48 3.67 -10.14
N THR A 54 -6.49 4.43 -9.05
CA THR A 54 -5.32 5.13 -8.54
C THR A 54 -4.24 4.14 -8.07
N LEU A 55 -4.63 3.11 -7.33
CA LEU A 55 -3.71 2.06 -6.88
C LEU A 55 -3.10 1.31 -8.06
N LYS A 56 -3.90 1.01 -9.07
CA LYS A 56 -3.44 0.34 -10.29
C LYS A 56 -2.45 1.21 -11.06
N ALA A 57 -2.74 2.50 -11.20
CA ALA A 57 -1.83 3.44 -11.86
C ALA A 57 -0.48 3.55 -11.14
N ALA A 58 -0.47 3.36 -9.83
CA ALA A 58 0.77 3.32 -9.04
C ALA A 58 1.47 1.96 -9.09
N GLY A 59 0.90 0.97 -9.77
CA GLY A 59 1.47 -0.37 -9.89
C GLY A 59 1.26 -1.28 -8.69
N LEU A 60 0.40 -0.88 -7.74
CA LEU A 60 0.24 -1.59 -6.47
C LEU A 60 -0.78 -2.72 -6.53
N VAL A 61 -1.73 -2.64 -7.42
CA VAL A 61 -2.77 -3.65 -7.59
C VAL A 61 -2.98 -3.95 -9.06
N ASN A 62 -3.57 -5.10 -9.34
CA ASN A 62 -3.94 -5.50 -10.68
C ASN A 62 -5.29 -6.20 -10.63
N GLY A 63 -6.02 -6.15 -11.75
CA GLY A 63 -7.31 -6.79 -11.86
C GLY A 63 -7.29 -7.92 -12.88
N ARG A 64 -8.07 -8.96 -12.61
CA ARG A 64 -8.35 -10.00 -13.58
C ARG A 64 -9.86 -10.13 -13.76
N ARG A 65 -10.28 -10.31 -15.00
CA ARG A 65 -11.68 -10.50 -15.30
C ARG A 65 -12.02 -11.99 -15.23
N GLU A 66 -13.13 -12.29 -14.55
CA GLU A 66 -13.70 -13.62 -14.53
C GLU A 66 -15.22 -13.47 -14.73
N GLY A 67 -15.70 -13.83 -15.91
CA GLY A 67 -17.10 -13.60 -16.27
C GLY A 67 -17.41 -12.11 -16.31
N ARG A 68 -18.40 -11.69 -15.52
CA ARG A 68 -18.83 -10.28 -15.40
C ARG A 68 -18.14 -9.54 -14.26
N CYS A 69 -17.34 -10.25 -13.48
CA CYS A 69 -16.65 -9.68 -12.33
C CYS A 69 -15.19 -9.41 -12.62
N VAL A 70 -14.66 -8.35 -12.01
CA VAL A 70 -13.22 -8.09 -11.98
C VAL A 70 -12.77 -8.28 -10.53
N TYR A 71 -11.78 -9.14 -10.34
CA TYR A 71 -11.16 -9.39 -9.05
C TYR A 71 -9.81 -8.67 -9.01
N TYR A 72 -9.59 -7.91 -7.95
CA TYR A 72 -8.34 -7.17 -7.74
C TYR A 72 -7.45 -7.90 -6.77
N ARG A 73 -6.16 -7.80 -7.01
CA ARG A 73 -5.12 -8.39 -6.15
C ARG A 73 -3.95 -7.44 -6.02
N VAL A 74 -3.19 -7.59 -4.95
CA VAL A 74 -1.93 -6.87 -4.79
C VAL A 74 -0.94 -7.33 -5.84
N GLU A 75 -0.20 -6.40 -6.42
CA GLU A 75 0.91 -6.67 -7.32
C GLU A 75 2.22 -6.54 -6.53
N PRO A 76 2.82 -7.66 -6.10
CA PRO A 76 4.02 -7.60 -5.23
C PRO A 76 5.17 -6.82 -5.84
N ARG A 77 5.37 -6.94 -7.16
CA ARG A 77 6.44 -6.23 -7.87
C ARG A 77 6.27 -4.71 -7.82
N GLY A 78 5.03 -4.24 -7.71
CA GLY A 78 4.73 -2.82 -7.62
C GLY A 78 5.24 -2.17 -6.35
N MET A 79 5.47 -2.93 -5.31
CA MET A 79 6.03 -2.43 -4.05
C MET A 79 7.55 -2.28 -4.07
N LYS A 80 8.22 -2.79 -5.09
CA LYS A 80 9.69 -2.79 -5.14
C LYS A 80 10.32 -1.41 -4.95
N PRO A 81 9.85 -0.33 -5.60
CA PRO A 81 10.44 1.00 -5.37
C PRO A 81 10.38 1.43 -3.91
N LEU A 82 9.28 1.15 -3.22
CA LEU A 82 9.13 1.47 -1.80
C LEU A 82 10.03 0.60 -0.93
N ILE A 83 10.10 -0.69 -1.23
CA ILE A 83 10.96 -1.63 -0.50
C ILE A 83 12.44 -1.21 -0.65
N ASP A 84 12.86 -0.84 -1.85
CA ASP A 84 14.22 -0.36 -2.12
C ASP A 84 14.51 0.93 -1.35
N TRP A 85 13.55 1.85 -1.29
CA TRP A 85 13.68 3.09 -0.52
C TRP A 85 13.87 2.79 0.97
N ILE A 86 13.05 1.91 1.52
CA ILE A 86 13.15 1.49 2.93
C ILE A 86 14.51 0.83 3.18
N ALA A 87 14.95 -0.07 2.28
CA ALA A 87 16.22 -0.77 2.42
C ALA A 87 17.41 0.21 2.43
N HIS A 88 17.34 1.27 1.63
CA HIS A 88 18.37 2.31 1.57
C HIS A 88 18.58 2.99 2.93
N TYR A 89 17.53 3.16 3.70
CA TYR A 89 17.57 3.82 5.01
C TYR A 89 17.52 2.83 6.18
N ARG A 90 17.53 1.53 5.91
CA ARG A 90 17.33 0.49 6.93
C ARG A 90 18.31 0.60 8.09
N ALA A 91 19.58 0.71 7.80
CA ALA A 91 20.63 0.81 8.82
C ALA A 91 20.44 2.06 9.68
N PHE A 92 20.11 3.17 9.02
CA PHE A 92 19.84 4.45 9.69
C PHE A 92 18.68 4.31 10.70
N TRP A 93 17.55 3.76 10.26
CA TRP A 93 16.37 3.62 11.11
C TRP A 93 16.57 2.61 12.23
N THR A 94 17.21 1.48 11.93
CA THR A 94 17.46 0.42 12.92
C THR A 94 18.30 0.96 14.06
N GLU A 95 19.35 1.70 13.78
CA GLU A 95 20.21 2.30 14.80
C GLU A 95 19.46 3.29 15.66
N ARG A 96 18.72 4.20 15.03
CA ARG A 96 18.02 5.26 15.76
C ARG A 96 16.85 4.74 16.59
N VAL A 97 16.11 3.78 16.09
CA VAL A 97 15.04 3.12 16.86
C VAL A 97 15.64 2.37 18.03
N GLY A 98 16.75 1.67 17.84
CA GLY A 98 17.45 0.97 18.92
C GLY A 98 17.91 1.93 20.03
N ARG A 99 18.42 3.10 19.68
CA ARG A 99 18.79 4.14 20.66
C ARG A 99 17.58 4.63 21.44
N LEU A 100 16.48 4.88 20.75
CA LEU A 100 15.24 5.33 21.37
C LEU A 100 14.70 4.28 22.35
N GLU A 101 14.67 3.03 21.96
CA GLU A 101 14.22 1.93 22.79
C GLU A 101 15.06 1.85 24.07
N ARG A 102 16.39 1.92 23.96
CA ARG A 102 17.29 1.91 25.13
C ARG A 102 17.04 3.10 26.05
N LEU A 103 16.79 4.28 25.48
CA LEU A 103 16.51 5.46 26.27
C LEU A 103 15.20 5.32 27.04
N LEU A 104 14.17 4.80 26.38
CA LEU A 104 12.87 4.55 27.02
C LEU A 104 12.96 3.52 28.14
N GLU A 105 13.75 2.47 27.97
CA GLU A 105 14.01 1.47 29.03
C GLU A 105 14.63 2.12 30.25
N LYS A 106 15.61 3.02 30.08
CA LYS A 106 16.23 3.73 31.20
C LYS A 106 15.24 4.61 31.94
N MET A 107 14.29 5.20 31.22
CA MET A 107 13.28 6.06 31.83
C MET A 107 12.28 5.27 32.69
N ASP A 108 12.11 3.99 32.41
CA ASP A 108 11.20 3.10 33.16
C ASP A 108 11.85 2.49 34.41
N GLU A 109 13.17 2.66 34.60
CA GLU A 109 13.88 2.17 35.77
C GLU A 109 13.61 3.00 37.04
#